data_c8fb84b8582333f58ae97715a9fd5b25
#
_entry.id   c8fb84b8582333f58ae97715a9fd5b25
#
_cell.length_a   1.000
_cell.length_b   1.000
_cell.length_c   1.000
_cell.angle_alpha   90.00
_cell.angle_beta   90.00
_cell.angle_gamma   90.00
#
_symmetry.space_group_name_H-M   'P 1'
#
loop_
_entity.id
_entity.type
_entity.pdbx_description
1 polymer ?
#
loop_
_entity_poly.entity_id
_entity_poly.type
_entity_poly.pdbx_seq_one_letter_code
_entity_poly.pdbx_strand_id
1 'polypeptide(L)'
;MGRFQEVVRSLNNLKLLAVIGRSGGDLATIADLVDSFIDSPQMEDCVRRFRALPGGAALMEERYPPLQPDIERLSQLPPGSLGERYARLILSLGYDPEFFRPRPIDSEAQWLTQRIATTHDIHHVVCGFGTEPAGESGVLAVTAAQIGFPAYVLLTSAGQLASFRFQIERFEAISRGVSHGHAIARQASCLAAARWEEGWDKPVSQWRLELGLSDPADQEPYGLAAQLP
;
A
#
# COMPACT_ATOMS: atom_id res chain seq x y z
N MET A 1 -26.56 6.13 -4.68
CA MET A 1 -26.35 4.77 -5.24
C MET A 1 -27.34 3.80 -4.62
N GLY A 2 -28.02 2.94 -5.41
CA GLY A 2 -29.09 2.08 -4.88
C GLY A 2 -28.54 0.85 -4.13
N ARG A 3 -29.27 0.36 -3.12
CA ARG A 3 -28.94 -0.88 -2.37
C ARG A 3 -28.59 -2.06 -3.30
N PHE A 4 -29.21 -2.14 -4.45
CA PHE A 4 -28.97 -3.20 -5.42
C PHE A 4 -27.55 -3.14 -6.01
N GLN A 5 -27.05 -1.95 -6.32
CA GLN A 5 -25.68 -1.78 -6.85
C GLN A 5 -24.62 -2.17 -5.81
N GLU A 6 -24.86 -1.88 -4.53
CA GLU A 6 -23.96 -2.30 -3.44
C GLU A 6 -23.93 -3.84 -3.28
N VAL A 7 -25.09 -4.50 -3.40
CA VAL A 7 -25.15 -5.97 -3.34
C VAL A 7 -24.38 -6.59 -4.52
N VAL A 8 -24.57 -6.07 -5.73
CA VAL A 8 -23.84 -6.56 -6.92
C VAL A 8 -22.34 -6.34 -6.76
N ARG A 9 -21.89 -5.17 -6.29
CA ARG A 9 -20.48 -4.89 -6.00
C ARG A 9 -19.92 -5.87 -4.97
N SER A 10 -20.61 -6.09 -3.86
CA SER A 10 -20.19 -7.01 -2.81
C SER A 10 -20.03 -8.44 -3.32
N LEU A 11 -20.94 -8.91 -4.16
CA LEU A 11 -20.84 -10.24 -4.78
C LEU A 11 -19.64 -10.32 -5.75
N ASN A 12 -19.39 -9.27 -6.52
CA ASN A 12 -18.22 -9.22 -7.42
C ASN A 12 -16.92 -9.23 -6.62
N ASN A 13 -16.82 -8.44 -5.56
CA ASN A 13 -15.64 -8.41 -4.69
C ASN A 13 -15.35 -9.76 -4.03
N LEU A 14 -16.39 -10.50 -3.63
CA LEU A 14 -16.22 -11.86 -3.11
C LEU A 14 -15.69 -12.83 -4.17
N LYS A 15 -16.11 -12.69 -5.43
CA LYS A 15 -15.54 -13.48 -6.55
C LYS A 15 -14.07 -13.14 -6.79
N LEU A 16 -13.72 -11.84 -6.83
CA LEU A 16 -12.33 -11.41 -7.00
C LEU A 16 -11.44 -11.90 -5.86
N LEU A 17 -11.88 -11.80 -4.62
CA LEU A 17 -11.16 -12.38 -3.47
C LEU A 17 -10.95 -13.88 -3.60
N ALA A 18 -11.94 -14.63 -4.09
CA ALA A 18 -11.79 -16.06 -4.32
C ALA A 18 -10.78 -16.38 -5.44
N VAL A 19 -10.67 -15.53 -6.45
CA VAL A 19 -9.64 -15.65 -7.50
C VAL A 19 -8.26 -15.32 -6.96
N ILE A 20 -8.10 -14.20 -6.23
CA ILE A 20 -6.85 -13.80 -5.58
C ILE A 20 -6.34 -14.93 -4.66
N GLY A 21 -7.21 -15.52 -3.85
CA GLY A 21 -6.84 -16.63 -2.97
C GLY A 21 -6.38 -17.89 -3.71
N ARG A 22 -6.84 -18.13 -4.94
CA ARG A 22 -6.44 -19.28 -5.76
C ARG A 22 -5.18 -19.02 -6.60
N SER A 23 -4.99 -17.79 -7.06
CA SER A 23 -3.85 -17.38 -7.88
C SER A 23 -2.59 -17.04 -7.07
N GLY A 24 -2.68 -17.01 -5.74
CA GLY A 24 -1.56 -16.61 -4.88
C GLY A 24 -1.29 -15.11 -4.90
N GLY A 25 -2.29 -14.29 -5.27
CA GLY A 25 -2.14 -12.83 -5.26
C GLY A 25 -1.81 -12.24 -6.64
N ASP A 26 -2.44 -12.75 -7.70
CA ASP A 26 -2.29 -12.19 -9.04
C ASP A 26 -2.58 -10.68 -9.06
N LEU A 27 -1.59 -9.89 -9.49
CA LEU A 27 -1.62 -8.44 -9.46
C LEU A 27 -2.73 -7.84 -10.33
N ALA A 28 -3.06 -8.47 -11.46
CA ALA A 28 -4.14 -7.99 -12.32
C ALA A 28 -5.50 -8.10 -11.62
N THR A 29 -5.75 -9.22 -10.94
CA THR A 29 -6.98 -9.41 -10.15
C THR A 29 -7.04 -8.49 -8.93
N ILE A 30 -5.89 -8.20 -8.31
CA ILE A 30 -5.83 -7.19 -7.23
C ILE A 30 -6.17 -5.80 -7.78
N ALA A 31 -5.64 -5.42 -8.94
CA ALA A 31 -5.97 -4.16 -9.59
C ALA A 31 -7.48 -4.06 -9.92
N ASP A 32 -8.10 -5.12 -10.43
CA ASP A 32 -9.54 -5.18 -10.68
C ASP A 32 -10.36 -5.00 -9.38
N LEU A 33 -9.90 -5.59 -8.27
CA LEU A 33 -10.53 -5.42 -6.97
C LEU A 33 -10.44 -3.95 -6.51
N VAL A 34 -9.26 -3.35 -6.62
CA VAL A 34 -9.03 -1.94 -6.28
C VAL A 34 -9.95 -1.04 -7.10
N ASP A 35 -9.99 -1.22 -8.42
CA ASP A 35 -10.81 -0.44 -9.34
C ASP A 35 -12.32 -0.58 -9.07
N SER A 36 -12.76 -1.73 -8.55
CA SER A 36 -14.17 -1.96 -8.22
C SER A 36 -14.72 -1.02 -7.15
N PHE A 37 -13.85 -0.39 -6.38
CA PHE A 37 -14.23 0.55 -5.32
C PHE A 37 -14.27 2.01 -5.77
N ILE A 38 -13.73 2.38 -6.93
CA ILE A 38 -13.56 3.79 -7.35
C ILE A 38 -14.85 4.60 -7.16
N ASP A 39 -15.99 4.06 -7.61
CA ASP A 39 -17.30 4.72 -7.52
C ASP A 39 -18.11 4.29 -6.27
N SER A 40 -17.45 3.88 -5.19
CA SER A 40 -18.13 3.42 -3.98
C SER A 40 -18.26 4.52 -2.93
N PRO A 41 -19.30 4.49 -2.08
CA PRO A 41 -19.40 5.38 -0.93
C PRO A 41 -18.21 5.26 0.03
N GLN A 42 -17.60 4.07 0.11
CA GLN A 42 -16.39 3.84 0.91
C GLN A 42 -15.21 4.60 0.36
N MET A 43 -15.07 4.68 -0.98
CA MET A 43 -14.02 5.46 -1.60
C MET A 43 -14.27 6.97 -1.48
N GLU A 44 -15.51 7.42 -1.56
CA GLU A 44 -15.89 8.82 -1.27
C GLU A 44 -15.48 9.22 0.17
N ASP A 45 -15.72 8.33 1.14
CA ASP A 45 -15.28 8.53 2.54
C ASP A 45 -13.74 8.57 2.65
N CYS A 46 -13.05 7.68 1.95
CA CYS A 46 -11.60 7.63 1.90
C CYS A 46 -11.01 8.94 1.35
N VAL A 47 -11.52 9.44 0.24
CA VAL A 47 -11.12 10.74 -0.36
C VAL A 47 -11.34 11.87 0.64
N ARG A 48 -12.50 11.92 1.28
CA ARG A 48 -12.81 12.95 2.29
C ARG A 48 -11.83 12.92 3.47
N ARG A 49 -11.50 11.72 3.97
CA ARG A 49 -10.51 11.54 5.04
C ARG A 49 -9.13 12.00 4.59
N PHE A 50 -8.68 11.60 3.41
CA PHE A 50 -7.39 12.00 2.87
C PHE A 50 -7.28 13.52 2.72
N ARG A 51 -8.31 14.20 2.20
CA ARG A 51 -8.35 15.67 2.10
C ARG A 51 -8.26 16.38 3.44
N ALA A 52 -8.78 15.77 4.50
CA ALA A 52 -8.73 16.34 5.85
C ALA A 52 -7.35 16.22 6.52
N LEU A 53 -6.44 15.42 5.96
CA LEU A 53 -5.10 15.22 6.50
C LEU A 53 -4.15 16.35 6.08
N PRO A 54 -3.14 16.67 6.89
CA PRO A 54 -2.08 17.60 6.51
C PRO A 54 -1.45 17.19 5.16
N GLY A 55 -1.37 18.11 4.22
CA GLY A 55 -0.82 17.89 2.88
C GLY A 55 -1.75 17.17 1.90
N GLY A 56 -2.79 16.47 2.36
CA GLY A 56 -3.66 15.67 1.48
C GLY A 56 -4.44 16.53 0.48
N ALA A 57 -5.09 17.60 0.93
CA ALA A 57 -5.80 18.51 0.05
C ALA A 57 -4.88 19.14 -1.00
N ALA A 58 -3.70 19.64 -0.58
CA ALA A 58 -2.75 20.27 -1.49
C ALA A 58 -2.29 19.31 -2.61
N LEU A 59 -1.93 18.06 -2.26
CA LEU A 59 -1.55 17.04 -3.25
C LEU A 59 -2.65 16.75 -4.27
N MET A 60 -3.91 16.71 -3.81
CA MET A 60 -5.05 16.49 -4.69
C MET A 60 -5.33 17.69 -5.61
N GLU A 61 -5.26 18.91 -5.08
CA GLU A 61 -5.47 20.16 -5.82
C GLU A 61 -4.38 20.40 -6.87
N GLU A 62 -3.13 20.12 -6.51
CA GLU A 62 -1.99 20.14 -7.41
C GLU A 62 -2.05 19.03 -8.47
N ARG A 63 -2.88 18.01 -8.27
CA ARG A 63 -2.86 16.77 -9.04
C ARG A 63 -1.44 16.23 -9.16
N TYR A 64 -0.77 16.15 -8.00
CA TYR A 64 0.62 15.68 -7.92
C TYR A 64 0.81 14.42 -8.77
N PRO A 65 1.79 14.39 -9.68
CA PRO A 65 1.85 13.35 -10.70
C PRO A 65 2.04 11.95 -10.08
N PRO A 66 1.58 10.90 -10.75
CA PRO A 66 1.86 9.53 -10.35
C PRO A 66 3.37 9.27 -10.31
N LEU A 67 3.80 8.42 -9.37
CA LEU A 67 5.19 8.03 -9.25
C LEU A 67 5.65 7.29 -10.51
N GLN A 68 6.74 7.76 -11.11
CA GLN A 68 7.40 7.14 -12.27
C GLN A 68 8.92 7.09 -11.99
N PRO A 69 9.39 6.16 -11.16
CA PRO A 69 10.78 6.12 -10.75
C PRO A 69 11.68 5.57 -11.86
N ASP A 70 12.80 6.25 -12.08
CA ASP A 70 13.92 5.73 -12.85
C ASP A 70 14.75 4.80 -11.96
N ILE A 71 14.48 3.50 -12.04
CA ILE A 71 15.08 2.48 -11.17
C ILE A 71 16.61 2.43 -11.33
N GLU A 72 17.13 2.59 -12.56
CA GLU A 72 18.57 2.59 -12.81
C GLU A 72 19.25 3.77 -12.10
N ARG A 73 18.71 4.96 -12.24
CA ARG A 73 19.19 6.15 -11.54
C ARG A 73 19.07 6.02 -10.02
N LEU A 74 17.94 5.51 -9.52
CA LEU A 74 17.72 5.36 -8.09
C LEU A 74 18.69 4.37 -7.45
N SER A 75 19.08 3.30 -8.17
CA SER A 75 20.03 2.31 -7.67
C SER A 75 21.43 2.87 -7.44
N GLN A 76 21.76 4.03 -8.04
CA GLN A 76 23.06 4.71 -7.92
C GLN A 76 23.07 5.75 -6.79
N LEU A 77 21.97 5.98 -6.10
CA LEU A 77 21.90 6.88 -4.97
C LEU A 77 22.70 6.35 -3.76
N PRO A 78 23.01 7.22 -2.78
CA PRO A 78 23.77 6.80 -1.61
C PRO A 78 23.13 5.60 -0.88
N PRO A 79 23.92 4.63 -0.41
CA PRO A 79 23.41 3.49 0.35
C PRO A 79 22.56 3.93 1.54
N GLY A 80 21.39 3.30 1.71
CA GLY A 80 20.45 3.63 2.78
C GLY A 80 19.54 4.82 2.49
N SER A 81 19.67 5.48 1.33
CA SER A 81 18.69 6.44 0.85
C SER A 81 17.39 5.75 0.45
N LEU A 82 16.28 6.51 0.41
CA LEU A 82 14.99 5.98 -0.01
C LEU A 82 15.06 5.37 -1.41
N GLY A 83 15.69 6.08 -2.35
CA GLY A 83 15.77 5.63 -3.74
C GLY A 83 16.60 4.37 -3.91
N GLU A 84 17.75 4.26 -3.25
CA GLU A 84 18.57 3.05 -3.30
C GLU A 84 17.81 1.83 -2.73
N ARG A 85 17.19 1.99 -1.56
CA ARG A 85 16.41 0.92 -0.92
C ARG A 85 15.20 0.52 -1.75
N TYR A 86 14.49 1.48 -2.32
CA TYR A 86 13.36 1.24 -3.20
C TYR A 86 13.80 0.51 -4.48
N ALA A 87 14.86 0.97 -5.15
CA ALA A 87 15.37 0.32 -6.35
C ALA A 87 15.79 -1.14 -6.08
N ARG A 88 16.47 -1.41 -4.96
CA ARG A 88 16.82 -2.79 -4.54
C ARG A 88 15.60 -3.66 -4.36
N LEU A 89 14.55 -3.14 -3.72
CA LEU A 89 13.30 -3.87 -3.54
C LEU A 89 12.69 -4.23 -4.90
N ILE A 90 12.49 -3.25 -5.78
CA ILE A 90 11.89 -3.46 -7.10
C ILE A 90 12.70 -4.46 -7.93
N LEU A 91 14.03 -4.33 -7.96
CA LEU A 91 14.90 -5.27 -8.67
C LEU A 91 14.82 -6.68 -8.10
N SER A 92 14.71 -6.84 -6.78
CA SER A 92 14.58 -8.15 -6.14
C SER A 92 13.26 -8.85 -6.47
N LEU A 93 12.20 -8.07 -6.69
CA LEU A 93 10.85 -8.57 -7.03
C LEU A 93 10.71 -8.91 -8.51
N GLY A 94 11.61 -8.41 -9.36
CA GLY A 94 11.57 -8.64 -10.80
C GLY A 94 10.34 -8.04 -11.49
N TYR A 95 9.78 -6.98 -10.94
CA TYR A 95 8.64 -6.29 -11.54
C TYR A 95 9.02 -5.65 -12.87
N ASP A 96 8.09 -5.71 -13.81
CA ASP A 96 8.07 -4.81 -14.95
C ASP A 96 7.60 -3.42 -14.47
N PRO A 97 8.45 -2.38 -14.53
CA PRO A 97 8.08 -1.02 -14.13
C PRO A 97 6.82 -0.50 -14.88
N GLU A 98 6.52 -1.07 -16.05
CA GLU A 98 5.33 -0.72 -16.82
C GLU A 98 4.02 -1.26 -16.22
N PHE A 99 4.06 -2.13 -15.21
CA PHE A 99 2.84 -2.62 -14.56
C PHE A 99 1.95 -1.48 -14.02
N PHE A 100 2.58 -0.42 -13.53
CA PHE A 100 1.89 0.78 -13.03
C PHE A 100 1.71 1.85 -14.11
N ARG A 101 1.36 1.48 -15.33
CA ARG A 101 1.09 2.46 -16.39
C ARG A 101 0.12 3.54 -15.90
N PRO A 102 0.42 4.83 -16.18
CA PRO A 102 -0.50 5.90 -15.85
C PRO A 102 -1.85 5.65 -16.50
N ARG A 103 -2.90 5.62 -15.69
CA ARG A 103 -4.29 5.58 -16.18
C ARG A 103 -4.81 7.01 -16.33
N PRO A 104 -5.82 7.28 -17.19
CA PRO A 104 -6.52 8.54 -17.17
C PRO A 104 -7.05 8.82 -15.76
N ILE A 105 -6.83 10.05 -15.27
CA ILE A 105 -7.24 10.45 -13.92
C ILE A 105 -8.29 11.56 -14.08
N ASP A 106 -9.56 11.15 -14.08
CA ASP A 106 -10.70 12.04 -14.28
C ASP A 106 -11.35 12.46 -12.95
N SER A 107 -11.07 11.73 -11.85
CA SER A 107 -11.63 11.99 -10.52
C SER A 107 -10.58 11.95 -9.41
N GLU A 108 -10.92 12.52 -8.24
CA GLU A 108 -10.08 12.44 -7.04
C GLU A 108 -9.92 10.99 -6.53
N ALA A 109 -10.96 10.18 -6.69
CA ALA A 109 -10.92 8.76 -6.34
C ALA A 109 -9.91 8.00 -7.20
N GLN A 110 -9.88 8.25 -8.51
CA GLN A 110 -8.90 7.67 -9.42
C GLN A 110 -7.49 8.17 -9.10
N TRP A 111 -7.33 9.48 -8.83
CA TRP A 111 -6.05 10.05 -8.45
C TRP A 111 -5.50 9.39 -7.16
N LEU A 112 -6.33 9.31 -6.11
CA LEU A 112 -5.92 8.71 -4.84
C LEU A 112 -5.60 7.22 -4.98
N THR A 113 -6.39 6.50 -5.76
CA THR A 113 -6.15 5.08 -6.09
C THR A 113 -4.80 4.92 -6.77
N GLN A 114 -4.50 5.73 -7.78
CA GLN A 114 -3.23 5.71 -8.49
C GLN A 114 -2.06 6.07 -7.55
N ARG A 115 -2.23 7.12 -6.72
CA ARG A 115 -1.22 7.51 -5.72
C ARG A 115 -0.87 6.37 -4.78
N ILE A 116 -1.88 5.71 -4.22
CA ILE A 116 -1.69 4.57 -3.30
C ILE A 116 -1.00 3.42 -4.02
N ALA A 117 -1.46 3.06 -5.22
CA ALA A 117 -0.89 1.95 -5.98
C ALA A 117 0.59 2.18 -6.31
N THR A 118 0.96 3.39 -6.77
CA THR A 118 2.34 3.69 -7.18
C THR A 118 3.31 3.93 -6.03
N THR A 119 2.80 4.27 -4.83
CA THR A 119 3.65 4.49 -3.64
C THR A 119 3.67 3.31 -2.67
N HIS A 120 2.92 2.24 -2.94
CA HIS A 120 2.79 1.08 -2.06
C HIS A 120 4.15 0.47 -1.68
N ASP A 121 5.04 0.26 -2.65
CA ASP A 121 6.34 -0.35 -2.41
C ASP A 121 7.29 0.56 -1.61
N ILE A 122 7.10 1.90 -1.69
CA ILE A 122 7.80 2.83 -0.80
C ILE A 122 7.37 2.60 0.66
N HIS A 123 6.09 2.31 0.88
CA HIS A 123 5.59 2.03 2.23
C HIS A 123 6.24 0.78 2.83
N HIS A 124 6.53 -0.27 2.03
CA HIS A 124 7.35 -1.40 2.46
C HIS A 124 8.71 -0.93 2.98
N VAL A 125 9.42 -0.14 2.18
CA VAL A 125 10.76 0.38 2.53
C VAL A 125 10.75 1.21 3.80
N VAL A 126 9.81 2.16 3.91
CA VAL A 126 9.80 3.12 5.02
C VAL A 126 9.29 2.47 6.31
N CYS A 127 8.28 1.60 6.24
CA CYS A 127 7.78 0.86 7.40
C CYS A 127 8.64 -0.35 7.77
N GLY A 128 9.52 -0.83 6.87
CA GLY A 128 10.36 -1.99 7.12
C GLY A 128 9.63 -3.34 7.00
N PHE A 129 8.45 -3.37 6.39
CA PHE A 129 7.73 -4.61 6.10
C PHE A 129 8.29 -5.30 4.85
N GLY A 130 8.52 -6.60 4.94
CA GLY A 130 8.82 -7.43 3.79
C GLY A 130 7.59 -7.73 2.93
N THR A 131 7.82 -8.39 1.79
CA THR A 131 6.77 -8.71 0.80
C THR A 131 6.13 -10.09 1.02
N GLU A 132 6.53 -10.80 2.07
CA GLU A 132 5.84 -12.02 2.52
C GLU A 132 4.43 -11.71 3.05
N PRO A 133 3.50 -12.69 3.08
CA PRO A 133 2.09 -12.44 3.41
C PRO A 133 1.86 -11.67 4.71
N ALA A 134 2.71 -11.84 5.71
CA ALA A 134 2.61 -11.11 6.98
C ALA A 134 3.05 -9.65 6.84
N GLY A 135 4.14 -9.38 6.12
CA GLY A 135 4.63 -8.04 5.84
C GLY A 135 3.68 -7.28 4.93
N GLU A 136 3.23 -7.91 3.85
CA GLU A 136 2.22 -7.37 2.94
C GLU A 136 0.95 -6.96 3.70
N SER A 137 0.42 -7.84 4.56
CA SER A 137 -0.75 -7.52 5.38
C SER A 137 -0.50 -6.35 6.32
N GLY A 138 0.73 -6.17 6.82
CA GLY A 138 1.15 -5.04 7.63
C GLY A 138 1.10 -3.72 6.85
N VAL A 139 1.68 -3.67 5.67
CA VAL A 139 1.67 -2.47 4.82
C VAL A 139 0.26 -2.07 4.41
N LEU A 140 -0.55 -3.04 3.96
CA LEU A 140 -1.96 -2.79 3.63
C LEU A 140 -2.71 -2.22 4.83
N ALA A 141 -2.45 -2.75 6.04
CA ALA A 141 -3.10 -2.30 7.27
C ALA A 141 -2.72 -0.85 7.65
N VAL A 142 -1.50 -0.38 7.34
CA VAL A 142 -1.13 1.03 7.55
C VAL A 142 -2.06 1.95 6.76
N THR A 143 -2.15 1.76 5.45
CA THR A 143 -2.98 2.60 4.57
C THR A 143 -4.48 2.46 4.89
N ALA A 144 -4.93 1.22 5.17
CA ALA A 144 -6.31 0.97 5.59
C ALA A 144 -6.68 1.75 6.86
N ALA A 145 -5.79 1.76 7.86
CA ALA A 145 -6.04 2.46 9.12
C ALA A 145 -5.92 3.98 9.01
N GLN A 146 -5.01 4.51 8.17
CA GLN A 146 -4.81 5.95 8.03
C GLN A 146 -5.98 6.64 7.32
N ILE A 147 -6.47 6.06 6.23
CA ILE A 147 -7.47 6.72 5.38
C ILE A 147 -8.70 5.87 5.07
N GLY A 148 -8.73 4.62 5.49
CA GLY A 148 -9.85 3.72 5.20
C GLY A 148 -9.91 3.30 3.74
N PHE A 149 -8.77 3.12 3.05
CA PHE A 149 -8.74 2.71 1.65
C PHE A 149 -9.46 1.37 1.47
N PRO A 150 -10.60 1.33 0.77
CA PRO A 150 -11.56 0.23 0.92
C PRO A 150 -11.04 -1.13 0.43
N ALA A 151 -10.24 -1.14 -0.64
CA ALA A 151 -9.66 -2.40 -1.12
C ALA A 151 -8.69 -2.99 -0.08
N TYR A 152 -7.89 -2.17 0.60
CA TYR A 152 -6.93 -2.65 1.60
C TYR A 152 -7.63 -3.07 2.90
N VAL A 153 -8.71 -2.39 3.30
CA VAL A 153 -9.57 -2.84 4.40
C VAL A 153 -10.11 -4.24 4.10
N LEU A 154 -10.61 -4.46 2.87
CA LEU A 154 -11.13 -5.75 2.47
C LEU A 154 -10.03 -6.83 2.40
N LEU A 155 -8.89 -6.53 1.79
CA LEU A 155 -7.77 -7.48 1.64
C LEU A 155 -7.20 -7.92 2.98
N THR A 156 -6.97 -6.99 3.92
CA THR A 156 -6.45 -7.33 5.25
C THR A 156 -7.43 -8.20 6.03
N SER A 157 -8.72 -7.86 6.01
CA SER A 157 -9.77 -8.63 6.69
C SER A 157 -9.93 -10.03 6.09
N ALA A 158 -9.97 -10.10 4.75
CA ALA A 158 -10.08 -11.37 4.03
C ALA A 158 -8.84 -12.23 4.21
N GLY A 159 -7.64 -11.66 4.20
CA GLY A 159 -6.38 -12.36 4.43
C GLY A 159 -6.31 -13.01 5.81
N GLN A 160 -6.72 -12.29 6.87
CA GLN A 160 -6.81 -12.86 8.21
C GLN A 160 -7.83 -14.01 8.29
N LEU A 161 -9.03 -13.82 7.73
CA LEU A 161 -10.05 -14.86 7.74
C LEU A 161 -9.62 -16.10 6.94
N ALA A 162 -9.01 -15.89 5.77
CA ALA A 162 -8.54 -16.97 4.92
C ALA A 162 -7.38 -17.75 5.59
N SER A 163 -6.42 -17.05 6.20
CA SER A 163 -5.33 -17.72 6.92
C SER A 163 -5.87 -18.53 8.11
N PHE A 164 -6.78 -17.98 8.90
CA PHE A 164 -7.42 -18.71 9.99
C PHE A 164 -8.14 -19.99 9.49
N ARG A 165 -8.79 -19.92 8.34
CA ARG A 165 -9.59 -21.03 7.83
C ARG A 165 -8.80 -22.09 7.05
N PHE A 166 -7.76 -21.69 6.33
CA PHE A 166 -7.08 -22.54 5.35
C PHE A 166 -5.57 -22.71 5.57
N GLN A 167 -4.93 -21.82 6.36
CA GLN A 167 -3.48 -21.78 6.57
C GLN A 167 -3.18 -21.33 8.01
N ILE A 168 -3.68 -22.12 8.98
CA ILE A 168 -3.66 -21.73 10.40
C ILE A 168 -2.24 -21.43 10.93
N GLU A 169 -1.22 -22.06 10.35
CA GLU A 169 0.18 -21.84 10.66
C GLU A 169 0.67 -20.42 10.30
N ARG A 170 0.01 -19.75 9.36
CA ARG A 170 0.32 -18.37 8.97
C ARG A 170 -0.53 -17.32 9.68
N PHE A 171 -1.62 -17.75 10.30
CA PHE A 171 -2.60 -16.84 10.89
C PHE A 171 -1.98 -15.91 11.95
N GLU A 172 -1.13 -16.45 12.82
CA GLU A 172 -0.48 -15.66 13.87
C GLU A 172 0.43 -14.58 13.28
N ALA A 173 1.27 -14.93 12.31
CA ALA A 173 2.19 -13.98 11.66
C ALA A 173 1.42 -12.86 10.91
N ILE A 174 0.39 -13.22 10.14
CA ILE A 174 -0.47 -12.26 9.43
C ILE A 174 -1.19 -11.34 10.43
N SER A 175 -1.76 -11.87 11.50
CA SER A 175 -2.46 -11.09 12.52
C SER A 175 -1.53 -10.13 13.25
N ARG A 176 -0.29 -10.53 13.54
CA ARG A 176 0.75 -9.66 14.10
C ARG A 176 1.15 -8.56 13.11
N GLY A 177 1.33 -8.89 11.82
CA GLY A 177 1.62 -7.90 10.77
C GLY A 177 0.54 -6.82 10.70
N VAL A 178 -0.73 -7.21 10.65
CA VAL A 178 -1.88 -6.28 10.66
C VAL A 178 -1.90 -5.43 11.92
N SER A 179 -1.69 -6.03 13.10
CA SER A 179 -1.67 -5.31 14.38
C SER A 179 -0.54 -4.27 14.43
N HIS A 180 0.66 -4.64 13.94
CA HIS A 180 1.80 -3.73 13.84
C HIS A 180 1.54 -2.60 12.83
N GLY A 181 0.99 -2.91 11.65
CA GLY A 181 0.59 -1.89 10.68
C GLY A 181 -0.41 -0.88 11.26
N HIS A 182 -1.40 -1.32 12.02
CA HIS A 182 -2.30 -0.43 12.75
C HIS A 182 -1.59 0.40 13.84
N ALA A 183 -0.58 -0.14 14.51
CA ALA A 183 0.21 0.60 15.49
C ALA A 183 1.01 1.72 14.82
N ILE A 184 1.68 1.42 13.71
CA ILE A 184 2.39 2.40 12.88
C ILE A 184 1.42 3.49 12.40
N ALA A 185 0.26 3.12 11.87
CA ALA A 185 -0.71 4.06 11.34
C ALA A 185 -1.21 5.09 12.37
N ARG A 186 -1.26 4.72 13.65
CA ARG A 186 -1.67 5.64 14.73
C ARG A 186 -0.60 6.67 15.11
N GLN A 187 0.66 6.38 14.84
CA GLN A 187 1.80 7.23 15.22
C GLN A 187 2.30 8.08 14.06
N ALA A 188 2.33 7.47 12.87
CA ALA A 188 2.90 8.08 11.68
C ALA A 188 1.96 9.10 11.02
N SER A 189 2.55 10.13 10.42
CA SER A 189 1.88 10.95 9.42
C SER A 189 1.39 10.08 8.26
N CYS A 190 0.37 10.55 7.52
CA CYS A 190 -0.19 9.77 6.41
C CYS A 190 0.85 9.54 5.33
N LEU A 191 1.19 8.28 5.08
CA LEU A 191 2.21 7.90 4.12
C LEU A 191 1.83 8.29 2.68
N ALA A 192 0.56 8.15 2.31
CA ALA A 192 0.08 8.53 0.98
C ALA A 192 0.17 10.06 0.72
N ALA A 193 0.25 10.87 1.79
CA ALA A 193 0.39 12.33 1.70
C ALA A 193 1.85 12.81 1.68
N ALA A 194 2.83 11.92 1.80
CA ALA A 194 4.23 12.29 1.72
C ALA A 194 4.66 12.54 0.26
N ARG A 195 5.54 13.53 0.05
CA ARG A 195 6.11 13.87 -1.27
C ARG A 195 7.41 13.10 -1.49
N TRP A 196 7.29 11.79 -1.71
CA TRP A 196 8.42 10.87 -1.85
C TRP A 196 9.42 11.30 -2.92
N GLU A 197 8.91 11.83 -4.01
CA GLU A 197 9.65 12.25 -5.21
C GLU A 197 10.63 13.40 -4.94
N GLU A 198 10.38 14.17 -3.88
CA GLU A 198 11.22 15.30 -3.48
C GLU A 198 12.39 14.90 -2.58
N GLY A 199 12.56 13.61 -2.25
CA GLY A 199 13.59 13.17 -1.32
C GLY A 199 14.09 11.74 -1.56
N TRP A 200 14.32 11.37 -2.80
CA TRP A 200 14.89 10.06 -3.13
C TRP A 200 16.29 9.82 -2.55
N ASP A 201 17.10 10.87 -2.44
CA ASP A 201 18.44 10.85 -1.85
C ASP A 201 18.43 10.91 -0.32
N LYS A 202 17.30 11.24 0.30
CA LYS A 202 17.16 11.31 1.74
C LYS A 202 17.24 9.90 2.36
N PRO A 203 18.02 9.73 3.46
CA PRO A 203 18.07 8.45 4.19
C PRO A 203 16.69 7.97 4.65
N VAL A 204 16.43 6.67 4.58
CA VAL A 204 15.19 6.06 5.10
C VAL A 204 14.98 6.38 6.59
N SER A 205 16.06 6.41 7.38
CA SER A 205 16.00 6.79 8.79
C SER A 205 15.48 8.21 9.02
N GLN A 206 15.84 9.14 8.12
CA GLN A 206 15.34 10.52 8.21
C GLN A 206 13.86 10.59 7.81
N TRP A 207 13.44 9.87 6.76
CA TRP A 207 12.02 9.74 6.42
C TRP A 207 11.20 9.18 7.59
N ARG A 208 11.70 8.12 8.25
CA ARG A 208 11.06 7.54 9.43
C ARG A 208 10.90 8.56 10.55
N LEU A 209 11.94 9.33 10.83
CA LEU A 209 11.90 10.39 11.86
C LEU A 209 10.87 11.47 11.52
N GLU A 210 10.89 12.00 10.30
CA GLU A 210 9.97 13.05 9.83
C GLU A 210 8.50 12.59 9.83
N LEU A 211 8.25 11.31 9.54
CA LEU A 211 6.92 10.73 9.55
C LEU A 211 6.45 10.26 10.93
N GLY A 212 7.31 10.28 11.94
CA GLY A 212 6.98 9.77 13.26
C GLY A 212 6.97 8.25 13.37
N LEU A 213 7.71 7.55 12.52
CA LEU A 213 7.86 6.09 12.57
C LEU A 213 8.93 5.71 13.60
N SER A 214 8.50 5.27 14.78
CA SER A 214 9.40 4.95 15.90
C SER A 214 9.81 3.49 15.97
N ASP A 215 9.07 2.59 15.34
CA ASP A 215 9.27 1.14 15.42
C ASP A 215 9.08 0.48 14.03
N PRO A 216 10.13 0.50 13.18
CA PRO A 216 10.05 -0.13 11.89
C PRO A 216 10.02 -1.67 12.01
N ALA A 217 9.29 -2.32 11.13
CA ALA A 217 9.10 -3.77 11.11
C ALA A 217 10.27 -4.53 10.44
N ASP A 218 11.51 -4.07 10.59
CA ASP A 218 12.71 -4.63 9.94
C ASP A 218 13.13 -6.02 10.47
N GLN A 219 12.43 -6.55 11.46
CA GLN A 219 12.75 -7.83 12.10
C GLN A 219 11.75 -8.92 11.74
N GLU A 220 12.19 -10.18 11.80
CA GLU A 220 11.32 -11.35 11.67
C GLU A 220 10.02 -11.22 12.51
N PRO A 221 8.87 -11.72 12.00
CA PRO A 221 8.72 -12.56 10.79
C PRO A 221 8.40 -11.79 9.51
N TYR A 222 8.43 -10.50 9.48
CA TYR A 222 8.01 -9.68 8.33
C TYR A 222 8.98 -8.54 7.98
N GLY A 223 10.23 -8.64 8.42
CA GLY A 223 11.26 -7.63 8.18
C GLY A 223 11.78 -7.60 6.75
N LEU A 224 11.87 -6.40 6.17
CA LEU A 224 12.37 -6.18 4.83
C LEU A 224 13.88 -6.50 4.70
N ALA A 225 14.67 -6.19 5.75
CA ALA A 225 16.12 -6.37 5.73
C ALA A 225 16.56 -7.81 5.42
N ALA A 226 15.76 -8.80 5.80
CA ALA A 226 16.04 -10.21 5.54
C ALA A 226 15.76 -10.64 4.08
N GLN A 227 15.08 -9.82 3.30
CA GLN A 227 14.65 -10.14 1.92
C GLN A 227 15.46 -9.41 0.86
N LEU A 228 16.15 -8.33 1.22
CA LEU A 228 17.01 -7.61 0.29
C LEU A 228 18.36 -8.32 0.15
N PRO A 229 18.88 -8.47 -1.10
CA PRO A 229 20.18 -9.07 -1.36
C PRO A 229 21.32 -8.25 -0.77
#